data_5741056bba345ea1cf6269b2f586bfdd
#
_entry.id   5741056bba345ea1cf6269b2f586bfdd
#
_cell.length_a   1.000
_cell.length_b   1.000
_cell.length_c   1.000
_cell.angle_alpha   90.00
_cell.angle_beta   90.00
_cell.angle_gamma   90.00
#
_symmetry.space_group_name_H-M   'P 1'
#
loop_
_entity.id
_entity.type
_entity.pdbx_description
1 polymer ?
#
loop_
_entity_poly.entity_id
_entity_poly.type
_entity_poly.pdbx_seq_one_letter_code
_entity_poly.pdbx_strand_id
1 'polypeptide(L)'
;FSIWGTISLMLSVLEGDRAYKQFIEGGALIDNQMLSKSMSSIPFKMALQDIFYNNVLNNETELVLNYDWKLRNFYKYAQQLEMESNGKSVSQSGEMLDYQTSQIVWGGFGPEAQHSFFQSLYQGTKIFNTNIICTQGKELNHTQFKALVESLKNNEKSKPHMNTFSRGFTTLELKDLSPYSIGSLIAIWENKTIIKGLIWDINSFDQWGVELGKRNTQKFLGE
;
A
#
# COMPACT_ATOMS: atom_id res chain seq x y z
N PHE A 1 -12.82 -4.55 0.14
CA PHE A 1 -13.39 -3.81 1.30
C PHE A 1 -14.30 -4.65 2.19
N SER A 2 -14.39 -5.96 1.94
CA SER A 2 -15.32 -6.85 2.68
C SER A 2 -14.85 -7.23 4.09
N ILE A 3 -13.61 -6.93 4.43
CA ILE A 3 -13.01 -7.31 5.74
C ILE A 3 -13.73 -6.71 6.95
N TRP A 4 -14.44 -5.60 6.77
CA TRP A 4 -15.22 -4.93 7.83
C TRP A 4 -16.64 -5.50 8.00
N GLY A 5 -17.06 -6.36 7.09
CA GLY A 5 -18.37 -7.01 7.11
C GLY A 5 -18.40 -8.34 7.86
N THR A 6 -19.38 -9.18 7.53
CA THR A 6 -19.58 -10.48 8.19
C THR A 6 -18.41 -11.46 8.07
N ILE A 7 -17.54 -11.31 7.07
CA ILE A 7 -16.34 -12.13 6.91
C ILE A 7 -15.39 -11.97 8.12
N SER A 8 -15.27 -10.76 8.68
CA SER A 8 -14.43 -10.52 9.84
C SER A 8 -14.96 -11.12 11.15
N LEU A 9 -16.20 -11.61 11.20
CA LEU A 9 -16.69 -12.37 12.34
C LEU A 9 -15.88 -13.64 12.58
N MET A 10 -15.23 -14.19 11.56
CA MET A 10 -14.27 -15.30 11.74
C MET A 10 -13.12 -14.92 12.67
N LEU A 11 -12.72 -13.65 12.71
CA LEU A 11 -11.72 -13.19 13.67
C LEU A 11 -12.23 -13.31 15.11
N SER A 12 -13.51 -13.00 15.37
CA SER A 12 -14.13 -13.22 16.69
C SER A 12 -14.14 -14.68 17.09
N VAL A 13 -14.40 -15.59 16.14
CA VAL A 13 -14.43 -17.04 16.40
C VAL A 13 -13.02 -17.58 16.67
N LEU A 14 -12.02 -17.12 15.94
CA LEU A 14 -10.65 -17.64 16.02
C LEU A 14 -9.82 -17.00 17.15
N GLU A 15 -9.95 -15.69 17.34
CA GLU A 15 -9.11 -14.90 18.24
C GLU A 15 -9.89 -14.30 19.42
N GLY A 16 -11.21 -14.49 19.42
CA GLY A 16 -12.13 -14.00 20.45
C GLY A 16 -12.65 -12.57 20.21
N ASP A 17 -13.77 -12.26 20.87
CA ASP A 17 -14.50 -10.98 20.71
C ASP A 17 -13.65 -9.74 21.00
N ARG A 18 -12.71 -9.85 21.93
CA ARG A 18 -11.83 -8.74 22.27
C ARG A 18 -10.93 -8.38 21.09
N ALA A 19 -10.35 -9.36 20.43
CA ALA A 19 -9.50 -9.16 19.26
C ALA A 19 -10.31 -8.54 18.10
N TYR A 20 -11.50 -9.05 17.86
CA TYR A 20 -12.42 -8.52 16.86
C TYR A 20 -12.77 -7.05 17.13
N LYS A 21 -13.16 -6.70 18.36
CA LYS A 21 -13.47 -5.32 18.74
C LYS A 21 -12.28 -4.39 18.52
N GLN A 22 -11.09 -4.79 18.96
CA GLN A 22 -9.88 -4.01 18.76
C GLN A 22 -9.58 -3.79 17.27
N PHE A 23 -9.79 -4.79 16.43
CA PHE A 23 -9.61 -4.67 14.99
C PHE A 23 -10.56 -3.62 14.39
N ILE A 24 -11.84 -3.69 14.72
CA ILE A 24 -12.85 -2.71 14.27
C ILE A 24 -12.53 -1.30 14.80
N GLU A 25 -12.15 -1.17 16.07
CA GLU A 25 -11.75 0.12 16.67
C GLU A 25 -10.55 0.74 15.96
N GLY A 26 -9.58 -0.09 15.56
CA GLY A 26 -8.41 0.37 14.80
C GLY A 26 -8.80 0.94 13.43
N GLY A 27 -9.70 0.27 12.71
CA GLY A 27 -10.27 0.78 11.47
C GLY A 27 -11.05 2.07 11.66
N ALA A 28 -11.96 2.08 12.61
CA ALA A 28 -12.80 3.24 12.94
C ALA A 28 -11.98 4.48 13.31
N LEU A 29 -10.81 4.33 13.95
CA LEU A 29 -9.91 5.46 14.21
C LEU A 29 -9.53 6.18 12.92
N ILE A 30 -9.15 5.43 11.90
CA ILE A 30 -8.70 5.99 10.61
C ILE A 30 -9.88 6.60 9.85
N ASP A 31 -11.01 5.91 9.81
CA ASP A 31 -12.24 6.41 9.18
C ASP A 31 -12.71 7.72 9.81
N ASN A 32 -12.68 7.83 11.13
CA ASN A 32 -13.03 9.06 11.83
C ASN A 32 -12.07 10.22 11.50
N GLN A 33 -10.78 9.94 11.30
CA GLN A 33 -9.84 10.96 10.81
C GLN A 33 -10.21 11.44 9.40
N MET A 34 -10.68 10.55 8.54
CA MET A 34 -11.14 10.90 7.19
C MET A 34 -12.44 11.70 7.22
N LEU A 35 -13.43 11.26 8.02
CA LEU A 35 -14.73 11.95 8.17
C LEU A 35 -14.57 13.35 8.76
N SER A 36 -13.56 13.60 9.57
CA SER A 36 -13.23 14.93 10.10
C SER A 36 -12.70 15.91 9.03
N LYS A 37 -12.62 15.47 7.76
CA LYS A 37 -12.08 16.23 6.62
C LYS A 37 -10.66 16.75 6.85
N SER A 38 -9.88 16.03 7.62
CA SER A 38 -8.50 16.41 7.93
C SER A 38 -7.57 16.10 6.77
N MET A 39 -7.15 17.13 6.05
CA MET A 39 -6.08 17.04 5.05
C MET A 39 -4.73 16.59 5.66
N SER A 40 -4.62 16.57 6.98
CA SER A 40 -3.44 16.08 7.69
C SER A 40 -3.48 14.59 7.99
N SER A 41 -4.58 13.88 7.67
CA SER A 41 -4.70 12.45 7.91
C SER A 41 -3.66 11.64 7.12
N ILE A 42 -3.24 10.51 7.67
CA ILE A 42 -2.23 9.65 7.04
C ILE A 42 -2.69 9.17 5.65
N PRO A 43 -3.92 8.63 5.48
CA PRO A 43 -4.37 8.17 4.17
C PRO A 43 -4.36 9.27 3.11
N PHE A 44 -4.79 10.49 3.49
CA PHE A 44 -4.83 11.62 2.56
C PHE A 44 -3.44 12.03 2.08
N LYS A 45 -2.49 12.14 3.00
CA LYS A 45 -1.09 12.46 2.65
C LYS A 45 -0.47 11.40 1.76
N MET A 46 -0.69 10.11 2.06
CA MET A 46 -0.19 9.02 1.24
C MET A 46 -0.85 9.00 -0.14
N ALA A 47 -2.16 9.25 -0.24
CA ALA A 47 -2.85 9.34 -1.52
C ALA A 47 -2.30 10.48 -2.40
N LEU A 48 -2.09 11.66 -1.84
CA LEU A 48 -1.49 12.78 -2.56
C LEU A 48 -0.05 12.48 -3.00
N GLN A 49 0.73 11.81 -2.16
CA GLN A 49 2.06 11.37 -2.52
C GLN A 49 2.04 10.41 -3.70
N ASP A 50 1.18 9.38 -3.67
CA ASP A 50 1.04 8.42 -4.76
C ASP A 50 0.66 9.12 -6.07
N ILE A 51 -0.32 10.04 -6.04
CA ILE A 51 -0.74 10.82 -7.20
C ILE A 51 0.41 11.70 -7.72
N PHE A 52 1.14 12.36 -6.83
CA PHE A 52 2.28 13.17 -7.21
C PHE A 52 3.36 12.34 -7.93
N TYR A 53 3.70 11.17 -7.36
CA TYR A 53 4.66 10.27 -8.02
C TYR A 53 4.13 9.77 -9.37
N ASN A 54 2.88 9.32 -9.41
CA ASN A 54 2.28 8.75 -10.62
C ASN A 54 2.07 9.80 -11.72
N ASN A 55 1.36 10.87 -11.41
CA ASN A 55 0.85 11.80 -12.43
C ASN A 55 1.78 13.00 -12.69
N VAL A 56 2.63 13.37 -11.72
CA VAL A 56 3.55 14.52 -11.90
C VAL A 56 4.97 14.04 -12.25
N LEU A 57 5.44 12.99 -11.56
CA LEU A 57 6.80 12.47 -11.80
C LEU A 57 6.84 11.30 -12.80
N ASN A 58 5.68 10.89 -13.36
CA ASN A 58 5.55 9.72 -14.26
C ASN A 58 6.19 8.46 -13.70
N ASN A 59 6.02 8.22 -12.40
CA ASN A 59 6.53 7.06 -11.72
C ASN A 59 5.45 5.98 -11.61
N GLU A 60 5.54 4.98 -12.46
CA GLU A 60 4.51 3.96 -12.68
C GLU A 60 4.47 2.88 -11.58
N THR A 61 5.37 2.90 -10.60
CA THR A 61 5.48 1.81 -9.62
C THR A 61 5.49 2.29 -8.18
N GLU A 62 4.79 1.53 -7.31
CA GLU A 62 4.78 1.70 -5.87
C GLU A 62 5.44 0.47 -5.22
N LEU A 63 6.51 0.69 -4.47
CA LEU A 63 7.21 -0.33 -3.70
C LEU A 63 6.68 -0.35 -2.27
N VAL A 64 6.21 -1.50 -1.81
CA VAL A 64 5.77 -1.73 -0.42
C VAL A 64 6.71 -2.72 0.24
N LEU A 65 7.58 -2.22 1.12
CA LEU A 65 8.48 -3.02 1.94
C LEU A 65 7.93 -3.17 3.35
N ASN A 66 8.10 -4.34 3.94
CA ASN A 66 7.78 -4.54 5.35
C ASN A 66 8.90 -5.29 6.06
N TYR A 67 9.08 -4.95 7.34
CA TYR A 67 10.15 -5.46 8.17
C TYR A 67 9.63 -6.32 9.33
N ASP A 68 8.37 -6.74 9.28
CA ASP A 68 7.82 -7.74 10.19
C ASP A 68 7.45 -9.00 9.41
N TRP A 69 7.93 -10.15 9.90
CA TRP A 69 7.65 -11.44 9.25
C TRP A 69 6.16 -11.75 9.13
N LYS A 70 5.36 -11.35 10.12
CA LYS A 70 3.91 -11.57 10.08
C LYS A 70 3.23 -10.75 8.98
N LEU A 71 3.83 -9.62 8.58
CA LEU A 71 3.37 -8.76 7.49
C LEU A 71 4.04 -9.08 6.13
N ARG A 72 4.86 -10.12 6.00
CA ARG A 72 5.64 -10.42 4.77
C ARG A 72 4.83 -10.47 3.48
N ASN A 73 3.54 -10.76 3.56
CA ASN A 73 2.63 -10.80 2.42
C ASN A 73 1.75 -9.54 2.29
N PHE A 74 1.93 -8.53 3.12
CA PHE A 74 1.09 -7.33 3.09
C PHE A 74 1.13 -6.62 1.73
N TYR A 75 2.28 -6.62 1.06
CA TYR A 75 2.39 -6.04 -0.28
C TYR A 75 1.46 -6.70 -1.31
N LYS A 76 1.14 -7.99 -1.16
CA LYS A 76 0.18 -8.69 -2.04
C LYS A 76 -1.24 -8.20 -1.82
N TYR A 77 -1.61 -7.94 -0.56
CA TYR A 77 -2.87 -7.30 -0.22
C TYR A 77 -2.95 -5.89 -0.82
N ALA A 78 -1.92 -5.07 -0.60
CA ALA A 78 -1.85 -3.72 -1.15
C ALA A 78 -1.90 -3.72 -2.69
N GLN A 79 -1.23 -4.69 -3.34
CA GLN A 79 -1.26 -4.89 -4.80
C GLN A 79 -2.68 -5.16 -5.30
N GLN A 80 -3.37 -6.13 -4.72
CA GLN A 80 -4.73 -6.44 -5.12
C GLN A 80 -5.65 -5.24 -4.86
N LEU A 81 -5.62 -4.67 -3.66
CA LEU A 81 -6.44 -3.54 -3.28
C LEU A 81 -6.28 -2.37 -4.26
N GLU A 82 -5.06 -1.99 -4.57
CA GLU A 82 -4.78 -0.84 -5.43
C GLU A 82 -5.07 -1.11 -6.89
N MET A 83 -4.50 -2.18 -7.43
CA MET A 83 -4.54 -2.43 -8.88
C MET A 83 -5.91 -2.90 -9.35
N GLU A 84 -6.64 -3.64 -8.51
CA GLU A 84 -8.02 -4.07 -8.82
C GLU A 84 -9.00 -2.90 -8.67
N SER A 85 -8.85 -2.07 -7.64
CA SER A 85 -9.74 -0.93 -7.40
C SER A 85 -9.49 0.22 -8.36
N ASN A 86 -8.24 0.63 -8.56
CA ASN A 86 -7.88 1.85 -9.26
C ASN A 86 -7.25 1.64 -10.65
N GLY A 87 -7.01 0.40 -11.07
CA GLY A 87 -6.55 0.07 -12.43
C GLY A 87 -7.64 0.29 -13.47
N LYS A 88 -8.01 1.53 -13.71
CA LYS A 88 -9.13 1.91 -14.59
C LYS A 88 -8.66 2.88 -15.68
N SER A 89 -9.27 2.79 -16.85
CA SER A 89 -9.01 3.68 -17.99
C SER A 89 -10.22 4.55 -18.34
N VAL A 90 -11.30 4.46 -17.52
CA VAL A 90 -12.57 5.13 -17.81
C VAL A 90 -13.05 5.85 -16.53
N SER A 91 -13.53 7.07 -16.66
CA SER A 91 -14.10 7.84 -15.56
C SER A 91 -15.44 7.28 -15.08
N GLN A 92 -15.96 7.81 -13.99
CA GLN A 92 -17.30 7.47 -13.50
C GLN A 92 -18.40 7.82 -14.54
N SER A 93 -18.19 8.82 -15.38
CA SER A 93 -19.13 9.20 -16.47
C SER A 93 -19.00 8.34 -17.72
N GLY A 94 -18.02 7.44 -17.79
CA GLY A 94 -17.79 6.56 -18.96
C GLY A 94 -16.85 7.14 -20.01
N GLU A 95 -16.14 8.20 -19.71
CA GLU A 95 -15.18 8.84 -20.63
C GLU A 95 -13.79 8.20 -20.49
N MET A 96 -13.08 8.06 -21.60
CA MET A 96 -11.69 7.58 -21.57
C MET A 96 -10.78 8.61 -20.90
N LEU A 97 -9.93 8.14 -19.98
CA LEU A 97 -8.99 8.99 -19.28
C LEU A 97 -7.75 9.27 -20.14
N ASP A 98 -7.24 10.49 -20.07
CA ASP A 98 -6.00 10.95 -20.71
C ASP A 98 -4.81 11.03 -19.72
N TYR A 99 -4.99 10.53 -18.50
CA TYR A 99 -3.98 10.47 -17.43
C TYR A 99 -3.85 9.05 -16.86
N GLN A 100 -2.73 8.80 -16.18
CA GLN A 100 -2.47 7.54 -15.53
C GLN A 100 -3.27 7.41 -14.21
N THR A 101 -3.74 6.21 -13.95
CA THR A 101 -4.36 5.83 -12.68
C THR A 101 -3.42 4.92 -11.87
N SER A 102 -3.90 3.92 -11.23
CA SER A 102 -3.15 3.00 -10.36
C SER A 102 -1.69 2.74 -10.75
N GLN A 103 -0.78 2.88 -9.80
CA GLN A 103 0.59 2.40 -9.95
C GLN A 103 0.64 0.85 -9.89
N ILE A 104 1.67 0.26 -10.49
CA ILE A 104 1.98 -1.15 -10.33
C ILE A 104 2.58 -1.35 -8.94
N VAL A 105 1.82 -2.00 -8.05
CA VAL A 105 2.27 -2.28 -6.68
C VAL A 105 3.09 -3.56 -6.65
N TRP A 106 4.28 -3.48 -6.08
CA TRP A 106 5.17 -4.60 -5.86
C TRP A 106 5.88 -4.45 -4.51
N GLY A 107 6.59 -5.46 -4.06
CA GLY A 107 7.25 -5.35 -2.78
C GLY A 107 7.76 -6.67 -2.24
N GLY A 108 7.99 -6.69 -0.92
CA GLY A 108 8.47 -7.88 -0.24
C GLY A 108 8.78 -7.68 1.23
N PHE A 109 9.25 -8.74 1.85
CA PHE A 109 9.83 -8.72 3.17
C PHE A 109 11.26 -8.16 3.08
N GLY A 110 11.55 -7.07 3.79
CA GLY A 110 12.79 -6.31 3.66
C GLY A 110 14.07 -7.15 3.73
N PRO A 111 14.23 -8.03 4.74
CA PRO A 111 15.41 -8.91 4.84
C PRO A 111 15.64 -9.81 3.63
N GLU A 112 14.58 -10.35 3.02
CA GLU A 112 14.68 -11.15 1.78
C GLU A 112 14.91 -10.27 0.56
N ALA A 113 14.20 -9.14 0.49
CA ALA A 113 14.30 -8.17 -0.59
C ALA A 113 15.70 -7.57 -0.73
N GLN A 114 16.46 -7.51 0.37
CA GLN A 114 17.84 -7.01 0.39
C GLN A 114 18.74 -7.79 -0.59
N HIS A 115 18.53 -9.09 -0.74
CA HIS A 115 19.28 -9.95 -1.66
C HIS A 115 18.68 -10.03 -3.07
N SER A 116 17.57 -9.33 -3.31
CA SER A 116 16.85 -9.36 -4.57
C SER A 116 16.99 -8.06 -5.37
N PHE A 117 16.48 -6.96 -4.86
CA PHE A 117 16.37 -5.71 -5.62
C PHE A 117 16.95 -4.45 -4.93
N PHE A 118 17.58 -4.56 -3.78
CA PHE A 118 18.12 -3.39 -3.08
C PHE A 118 19.26 -2.70 -3.83
N GLN A 119 20.02 -3.43 -4.65
CA GLN A 119 20.99 -2.79 -5.53
C GLN A 119 20.30 -1.76 -6.45
N SER A 120 19.16 -2.13 -7.06
CA SER A 120 18.37 -1.23 -7.88
C SER A 120 17.68 -0.13 -7.05
N LEU A 121 17.23 -0.47 -5.84
CA LEU A 121 16.62 0.48 -4.92
C LEU A 121 17.60 1.60 -4.52
N TYR A 122 18.84 1.28 -4.24
CA TYR A 122 19.85 2.27 -3.83
C TYR A 122 20.47 3.03 -5.02
N GLN A 123 20.85 2.33 -6.07
CA GLN A 123 21.71 2.88 -7.12
C GLN A 123 21.13 2.75 -8.53
N GLY A 124 19.98 2.14 -8.70
CA GLY A 124 19.29 2.06 -10.00
C GLY A 124 18.82 3.44 -10.48
N THR A 125 18.55 3.57 -11.76
CA THR A 125 18.11 4.82 -12.40
C THR A 125 16.60 5.02 -12.35
N LYS A 126 15.83 3.99 -11.93
CA LYS A 126 14.37 4.08 -11.81
C LYS A 126 13.97 4.71 -10.49
N ILE A 127 12.93 5.53 -10.53
CA ILE A 127 12.32 6.11 -9.34
C ILE A 127 11.18 5.20 -8.90
N PHE A 128 11.06 4.99 -7.60
CA PHE A 128 9.95 4.24 -7.00
C PHE A 128 9.27 5.12 -5.96
N ASN A 129 7.94 5.08 -5.92
CA ASN A 129 7.22 5.54 -4.74
C ASN A 129 7.36 4.45 -3.67
N THR A 130 8.01 4.72 -2.55
CA THR A 130 8.41 3.69 -1.58
C THR A 130 7.68 3.88 -0.26
N ASN A 131 6.93 2.87 0.15
CA ASN A 131 6.29 2.76 1.46
C ASN A 131 6.96 1.65 2.27
N ILE A 132 7.45 1.97 3.46
CA ILE A 132 8.18 1.05 4.33
C ILE A 132 7.41 0.89 5.65
N ILE A 133 7.03 -0.34 5.96
CA ILE A 133 6.25 -0.68 7.16
C ILE A 133 7.15 -1.45 8.12
N CYS A 134 7.15 -1.06 9.38
CA CYS A 134 7.86 -1.73 10.45
C CYS A 134 7.07 -1.70 11.74
N THR A 135 7.28 -2.69 12.59
CA THR A 135 6.79 -2.68 13.98
C THR A 135 7.90 -2.16 14.89
N GLN A 136 7.57 -1.30 15.83
CA GLN A 136 8.52 -0.80 16.82
C GLN A 136 9.08 -1.95 17.67
N GLY A 137 10.38 -1.91 17.94
CA GLY A 137 11.03 -2.96 18.74
C GLY A 137 12.55 -2.83 18.78
N LYS A 138 13.18 -3.86 19.33
CA LYS A 138 14.64 -3.99 19.41
C LYS A 138 15.17 -5.18 18.59
N GLU A 139 14.31 -5.82 17.82
CA GLU A 139 14.64 -6.99 17.03
C GLU A 139 15.52 -6.63 15.82
N LEU A 140 16.17 -7.64 15.25
CA LEU A 140 17.04 -7.47 14.08
C LEU A 140 16.31 -6.79 12.91
N ASN A 141 15.08 -7.16 12.64
CA ASN A 141 14.29 -6.58 11.56
C ASN A 141 14.10 -5.06 11.71
N HIS A 142 13.83 -4.58 12.93
CA HIS A 142 13.72 -3.15 13.21
C HIS A 142 15.08 -2.42 13.04
N THR A 143 16.19 -3.08 13.41
CA THR A 143 17.54 -2.56 13.16
C THR A 143 17.82 -2.46 11.66
N GLN A 144 17.47 -3.47 10.88
CA GLN A 144 17.59 -3.44 9.42
C GLN A 144 16.71 -2.38 8.77
N PHE A 145 15.48 -2.19 9.26
CA PHE A 145 14.62 -1.07 8.84
C PHE A 145 15.30 0.28 9.06
N LYS A 146 15.87 0.53 10.24
CA LYS A 146 16.61 1.78 10.51
C LYS A 146 17.81 1.96 9.59
N ALA A 147 18.56 0.90 9.34
CA ALA A 147 19.69 0.92 8.41
C ALA A 147 19.24 1.25 6.98
N LEU A 148 18.12 0.69 6.51
CA LEU A 148 17.53 1.05 5.21
C LEU A 148 17.18 2.53 5.16
N VAL A 149 16.43 3.04 6.15
CA VAL A 149 16.00 4.44 6.21
C VAL A 149 17.20 5.39 6.19
N GLU A 150 18.25 5.07 6.93
CA GLU A 150 19.49 5.85 6.94
C GLU A 150 20.22 5.78 5.59
N SER A 151 20.29 4.60 4.98
CA SER A 151 20.90 4.42 3.67
C SER A 151 20.16 5.19 2.57
N LEU A 152 18.82 5.24 2.61
CA LEU A 152 18.02 6.00 1.66
C LEU A 152 18.19 7.52 1.80
N LYS A 153 18.60 8.01 2.97
CA LYS A 153 18.91 9.42 3.23
C LYS A 153 20.34 9.79 2.84
N ASN A 154 21.20 8.79 2.67
CA ASN A 154 22.62 9.03 2.42
C ASN A 154 22.86 9.61 1.02
N ASN A 155 23.54 10.73 0.95
CA ASN A 155 23.90 11.43 -0.29
C ASN A 155 25.36 11.84 -0.25
N GLU A 156 26.26 10.85 -0.19
CA GLU A 156 27.71 11.08 -0.14
C GLU A 156 28.25 11.35 -1.55
N LYS A 157 28.22 12.61 -1.97
CA LYS A 157 28.64 13.06 -3.32
C LYS A 157 30.08 12.70 -3.68
N SER A 158 30.94 12.52 -2.68
CA SER A 158 32.38 12.19 -2.89
C SER A 158 32.61 10.75 -3.37
N LYS A 159 31.66 9.87 -3.21
CA LYS A 159 31.73 8.45 -3.58
C LYS A 159 30.52 8.04 -4.41
N PRO A 160 30.53 8.23 -5.73
CA PRO A 160 29.37 7.95 -6.60
C PRO A 160 28.79 6.55 -6.42
N HIS A 161 29.63 5.53 -6.16
CA HIS A 161 29.21 4.15 -5.92
C HIS A 161 28.51 3.92 -4.57
N MET A 162 28.59 4.90 -3.66
CA MET A 162 27.92 4.87 -2.35
C MET A 162 26.66 5.76 -2.31
N ASN A 163 26.43 6.55 -3.36
CA ASN A 163 25.25 7.42 -3.41
C ASN A 163 23.98 6.63 -3.62
N THR A 164 23.02 6.86 -2.75
CA THR A 164 21.63 6.57 -3.05
C THR A 164 21.02 7.79 -3.74
N PHE A 165 20.36 7.60 -4.86
CA PHE A 165 19.59 8.69 -5.43
C PHE A 165 18.53 9.10 -4.41
N SER A 166 18.46 10.40 -4.10
CA SER A 166 17.47 10.95 -3.18
C SER A 166 16.06 10.68 -3.73
N ARG A 167 15.41 9.67 -3.17
CA ARG A 167 14.05 9.28 -3.49
C ARG A 167 13.20 9.51 -2.26
N GLY A 168 12.04 10.13 -2.47
CA GLY A 168 11.10 10.22 -1.37
C GLY A 168 10.62 8.82 -0.96
N PHE A 169 10.45 8.63 0.33
CA PHE A 169 9.88 7.41 0.90
C PHE A 169 9.02 7.77 2.10
N THR A 170 8.04 6.92 2.38
CA THR A 170 7.18 6.99 3.56
C THR A 170 7.52 5.85 4.50
N THR A 171 7.61 6.13 5.79
CA THR A 171 7.72 5.11 6.83
C THR A 171 6.44 5.06 7.66
N LEU A 172 5.95 3.86 7.90
CA LEU A 172 4.84 3.57 8.81
C LEU A 172 5.34 2.66 9.91
N GLU A 173 5.52 3.22 11.10
CA GLU A 173 5.95 2.50 12.28
C GLU A 173 4.74 2.15 13.15
N LEU A 174 4.33 0.89 13.12
CA LEU A 174 3.29 0.37 14.00
C LEU A 174 3.85 0.20 15.41
N LYS A 175 3.06 0.54 16.40
CA LYS A 175 3.43 0.33 17.81
C LYS A 175 3.65 -1.16 18.11
N ASP A 176 2.77 -2.00 17.55
CA ASP A 176 2.74 -3.45 17.73
C ASP A 176 1.93 -4.10 16.59
N LEU A 177 1.78 -5.42 16.63
CA LEU A 177 0.89 -6.18 15.74
C LEU A 177 -0.42 -6.59 16.41
N SER A 178 -0.93 -5.78 17.35
CA SER A 178 -2.26 -6.00 17.91
C SER A 178 -3.34 -5.92 16.83
N PRO A 179 -4.51 -6.53 17.04
CA PRO A 179 -5.64 -6.38 16.12
C PRO A 179 -6.00 -4.92 15.83
N TYR A 180 -5.85 -4.03 16.82
CA TYR A 180 -6.05 -2.60 16.67
C TYR A 180 -5.08 -1.99 15.64
N SER A 181 -3.78 -2.26 15.76
CA SER A 181 -2.77 -1.75 14.83
C SER A 181 -2.96 -2.30 13.42
N ILE A 182 -3.34 -3.57 13.30
CA ILE A 182 -3.63 -4.20 12.00
C ILE A 182 -4.89 -3.60 11.38
N GLY A 183 -5.96 -3.40 12.14
CA GLY A 183 -7.17 -2.72 11.66
C GLY A 183 -6.87 -1.30 11.15
N SER A 184 -6.06 -0.55 11.90
CA SER A 184 -5.62 0.79 11.48
C SER A 184 -4.79 0.72 10.18
N LEU A 185 -3.86 -0.22 10.06
CA LEU A 185 -3.03 -0.37 8.86
C LEU A 185 -3.87 -0.67 7.61
N ILE A 186 -4.81 -1.60 7.72
CA ILE A 186 -5.73 -1.95 6.62
C ILE A 186 -6.56 -0.73 6.22
N ALA A 187 -7.18 -0.05 7.18
CA ALA A 187 -7.99 1.13 6.90
C ALA A 187 -7.19 2.29 6.29
N ILE A 188 -5.92 2.46 6.64
CA ILE A 188 -5.03 3.43 5.99
C ILE A 188 -4.93 3.14 4.49
N TRP A 189 -4.68 1.88 4.11
CA TRP A 189 -4.55 1.49 2.69
C TRP A 189 -5.87 1.61 1.94
N GLU A 190 -6.98 1.16 2.53
CA GLU A 190 -8.30 1.27 1.90
C GLU A 190 -8.70 2.72 1.68
N ASN A 191 -8.58 3.56 2.71
CA ASN A 191 -8.90 4.99 2.58
C ASN A 191 -7.97 5.70 1.58
N LYS A 192 -6.66 5.39 1.57
CA LYS A 192 -5.72 5.88 0.57
C LYS A 192 -6.20 5.54 -0.85
N THR A 193 -6.61 4.30 -1.08
CA THR A 193 -7.09 3.81 -2.38
C THR A 193 -8.39 4.51 -2.80
N ILE A 194 -9.34 4.66 -1.88
CA ILE A 194 -10.61 5.36 -2.13
C ILE A 194 -10.36 6.83 -2.49
N ILE A 195 -9.50 7.53 -1.75
CA ILE A 195 -9.17 8.93 -2.00
C ILE A 195 -8.58 9.11 -3.40
N LYS A 196 -7.66 8.24 -3.80
CA LYS A 196 -7.10 8.27 -5.15
C LYS A 196 -8.17 8.08 -6.22
N GLY A 197 -9.05 7.10 -6.02
CA GLY A 197 -10.16 6.86 -6.94
C GLY A 197 -11.09 8.07 -7.09
N LEU A 198 -11.38 8.75 -5.99
CA LEU A 198 -12.18 9.98 -6.00
C LEU A 198 -11.46 11.13 -6.76
N ILE A 199 -10.16 11.29 -6.55
CA ILE A 199 -9.37 12.34 -7.23
C ILE A 199 -9.24 12.05 -8.73
N TRP A 200 -9.07 10.78 -9.10
CA TRP A 200 -9.00 10.36 -10.51
C TRP A 200 -10.38 10.21 -11.18
N ASP A 201 -11.45 10.54 -10.49
CA ASP A 201 -12.84 10.40 -10.99
C ASP A 201 -13.14 9.01 -11.54
N ILE A 202 -12.69 7.96 -10.85
CA ILE A 202 -12.90 6.57 -11.22
C ILE A 202 -13.73 5.82 -10.16
N ASN A 203 -14.41 4.75 -10.56
CA ASN A 203 -15.10 3.86 -9.63
C ASN A 203 -14.14 2.79 -9.10
N SER A 204 -13.69 2.92 -7.85
CA SER A 204 -12.82 1.95 -7.18
C SER A 204 -13.53 0.65 -6.77
N PHE A 205 -14.86 0.57 -6.93
CA PHE A 205 -15.68 -0.53 -6.38
C PHE A 205 -16.18 -1.51 -7.44
N ASP A 206 -15.87 -1.32 -8.72
CA ASP A 206 -16.16 -2.27 -9.78
C ASP A 206 -14.89 -2.93 -10.33
N GLN A 207 -15.03 -4.09 -10.98
CA GLN A 207 -13.91 -4.88 -11.52
C GLN A 207 -14.27 -5.48 -12.89
N TRP A 208 -14.66 -4.63 -13.83
CA TRP A 208 -15.08 -5.06 -15.19
C TRP A 208 -14.04 -5.91 -15.92
N GLY A 209 -12.74 -5.65 -15.72
CA GLY A 209 -11.67 -6.47 -16.27
C GLY A 209 -11.65 -7.91 -15.74
N VAL A 210 -11.91 -8.09 -14.44
CA VAL A 210 -12.02 -9.41 -13.80
C VAL A 210 -13.27 -10.13 -14.30
N GLU A 211 -14.41 -9.43 -14.41
CA GLU A 211 -15.66 -9.99 -14.92
C GLU A 211 -15.54 -10.44 -16.38
N LEU A 212 -14.79 -9.71 -17.20
CA LEU A 212 -14.49 -10.12 -18.57
C LEU A 212 -13.73 -11.47 -18.61
N GLY A 213 -12.72 -11.63 -17.76
CA GLY A 213 -11.97 -12.87 -17.64
C GLY A 213 -12.85 -14.04 -17.22
N LYS A 214 -13.72 -13.86 -16.22
CA LYS A 214 -14.67 -14.90 -15.77
C LYS A 214 -15.62 -15.32 -16.89
N ARG A 215 -16.23 -14.37 -17.60
CA ARG A 215 -17.12 -14.65 -18.73
C ARG A 215 -16.43 -15.44 -19.84
N ASN A 216 -15.19 -15.08 -20.17
CA ASN A 216 -14.44 -15.82 -21.18
C ASN A 216 -14.10 -17.25 -20.71
N THR A 217 -13.76 -17.43 -19.43
CA THR A 217 -13.53 -18.77 -18.87
C THR A 217 -14.77 -19.66 -19.00
N GLN A 218 -15.94 -19.18 -18.61
CA GLN A 218 -17.22 -19.90 -18.75
C GLN A 218 -17.50 -20.28 -20.21
N LYS A 219 -17.29 -19.34 -21.13
CA LYS A 219 -17.43 -19.58 -22.55
C LYS A 219 -16.54 -20.73 -23.07
N PHE A 220 -15.31 -20.86 -22.59
CA PHE A 220 -14.41 -21.96 -22.96
C PHE A 220 -14.73 -23.27 -22.24
N LEU A 221 -15.41 -23.23 -21.09
CA LEU A 221 -15.90 -24.41 -20.39
C LEU A 221 -17.20 -24.96 -21.03
N GLY A 222 -17.84 -24.23 -21.97
CA GLY A 222 -19.07 -24.62 -22.62
C GLY A 222 -20.34 -24.37 -21.80
N GLU A 223 -20.25 -23.50 -20.81
CA GLU A 223 -21.37 -23.04 -19.97
C GLU A 223 -22.00 -21.74 -20.49
#